data_38943cfd48fdfd09cac18606072ab090
#
_entry.id   38943cfd48fdfd09cac18606072ab090
#
_cell.length_a   1.000
_cell.length_b   1.000
_cell.length_c   1.000
_cell.angle_alpha   90.00
_cell.angle_beta   90.00
_cell.angle_gamma   90.00
#
_symmetry.space_group_name_H-M   'P 1'
#
loop_
_entity.id
_entity.type
_entity.pdbx_description
1 polymer ?
#
loop_
_entity_poly.entity_id
_entity_poly.type
_entity_poly.pdbx_seq_one_letter_code
_entity_poly.pdbx_strand_id
1 'polypeptide(L)'
;KYYDGNVSQLNILNEFEHNYSPDNAIWWYTRESFLFRLLNKALRVQNIDLLFLFRFFILDIRQQLVQYQCLSSMHIYRGQLMSNEELQILKNSIGQLVSMNSFLSASTNRDVALFYLSDFIPTDDLQKVLLDIDADPLLVDNIPFANIMPHSYFPSEEEVLIMLGSIFRLIDIYYDENQVYNVRLTLCSNNDSSVQTIIENIREESEKNNKGMTNLLSFGSVLRTMGKFCEAKRYYHRLLNELSYDHEYIADCYYGLGKVANEQGDYDSGLRWHHESLETKIRTLGPNDPRLVDSYLNMGGIYSRKNEYKLALESCNKA
;
A
#
# COMPACT_ATOMS: atom_id res chain seq x y z
N LYS A 1 -20.93 -1.78 -12.27
CA LYS A 1 -21.83 -1.07 -11.32
C LYS A 1 -21.50 0.43 -11.16
N TYR A 2 -20.25 0.85 -11.08
CA TYR A 2 -19.88 2.28 -10.90
C TYR A 2 -20.13 3.15 -12.11
N TYR A 3 -20.24 2.57 -13.31
CA TYR A 3 -20.38 3.27 -14.59
C TYR A 3 -21.52 2.74 -15.46
N ASP A 4 -22.48 2.02 -14.87
CA ASP A 4 -23.69 1.60 -15.57
C ASP A 4 -24.42 2.85 -16.15
N GLY A 5 -24.53 2.92 -17.47
CA GLY A 5 -25.15 4.03 -18.19
C GLY A 5 -24.17 5.10 -18.71
N ASN A 6 -22.88 5.08 -18.37
CA ASN A 6 -21.89 5.99 -18.94
C ASN A 6 -21.20 5.38 -20.16
N VAL A 7 -21.76 5.62 -21.34
CA VAL A 7 -21.29 5.04 -22.61
C VAL A 7 -19.81 5.36 -22.90
N SER A 8 -19.35 6.57 -22.57
CA SER A 8 -17.95 6.97 -22.79
C SER A 8 -16.98 6.12 -21.95
N GLN A 9 -17.30 5.89 -20.68
CA GLN A 9 -16.44 5.07 -19.81
C GLN A 9 -16.50 3.58 -20.15
N LEU A 10 -17.63 3.10 -20.65
CA LEU A 10 -17.76 1.72 -21.14
C LEU A 10 -16.93 1.51 -22.42
N ASN A 11 -16.85 2.48 -23.31
CA ASN A 11 -16.00 2.42 -24.50
C ASN A 11 -14.51 2.37 -24.10
N ILE A 12 -14.08 3.18 -23.11
CA ILE A 12 -12.72 3.14 -22.60
C ILE A 12 -12.42 1.78 -21.93
N LEU A 13 -13.38 1.19 -21.25
CA LEU A 13 -13.22 -0.15 -20.65
C LEU A 13 -13.02 -1.23 -21.73
N ASN A 14 -13.83 -1.20 -22.79
CA ASN A 14 -13.69 -2.12 -23.92
C ASN A 14 -12.34 -1.92 -24.62
N GLU A 15 -11.91 -0.67 -24.80
CA GLU A 15 -10.61 -0.34 -25.37
C GLU A 15 -9.46 -0.87 -24.48
N PHE A 16 -9.58 -0.72 -23.17
CA PHE A 16 -8.61 -1.26 -22.21
C PHE A 16 -8.52 -2.78 -22.30
N GLU A 17 -9.64 -3.47 -22.33
CA GLU A 17 -9.69 -4.95 -22.42
C GLU A 17 -8.98 -5.50 -23.66
N HIS A 18 -9.03 -4.78 -24.79
CA HIS A 18 -8.44 -5.23 -26.05
C HIS A 18 -7.01 -4.72 -26.27
N ASN A 19 -6.65 -3.57 -25.73
CA ASN A 19 -5.41 -2.87 -26.08
C ASN A 19 -4.42 -2.74 -24.91
N TYR A 20 -4.80 -3.17 -23.70
CA TYR A 20 -3.90 -3.14 -22.56
C TYR A 20 -2.77 -4.16 -22.72
N SER A 21 -1.56 -3.70 -22.43
CA SER A 21 -0.39 -4.54 -22.20
C SER A 21 0.45 -3.96 -21.07
N PRO A 22 1.29 -4.76 -20.40
CA PRO A 22 2.22 -4.25 -19.38
C PRO A 22 3.09 -3.08 -19.87
N ASP A 23 3.44 -3.09 -21.15
CA ASP A 23 4.32 -2.08 -21.77
C ASP A 23 3.65 -0.71 -22.00
N ASN A 24 2.33 -0.61 -21.84
CA ASN A 24 1.59 0.64 -21.97
C ASN A 24 0.83 1.05 -20.69
N ALA A 25 1.21 0.50 -19.55
CA ALA A 25 0.55 0.77 -18.28
C ALA A 25 0.61 2.27 -17.88
N ILE A 26 1.76 2.93 -18.07
CA ILE A 26 1.92 4.37 -17.79
C ILE A 26 1.00 5.19 -18.70
N TRP A 27 0.89 4.86 -19.99
CA TRP A 27 -0.02 5.53 -20.92
C TRP A 27 -1.48 5.43 -20.46
N TRP A 28 -1.90 4.25 -20.01
CA TRP A 28 -3.24 4.05 -19.45
C TRP A 28 -3.45 4.77 -18.12
N TYR A 29 -2.41 4.86 -17.30
CA TYR A 29 -2.48 5.57 -16.02
C TYR A 29 -2.61 7.08 -16.21
N THR A 30 -1.87 7.68 -17.13
CA THR A 30 -1.87 9.12 -17.37
C THR A 30 -3.10 9.61 -18.15
N ARG A 31 -3.77 8.71 -18.86
CA ARG A 31 -5.03 9.03 -19.54
C ARG A 31 -6.13 9.33 -18.53
N GLU A 32 -6.86 10.45 -18.73
CA GLU A 32 -8.04 10.79 -17.93
C GLU A 32 -9.18 9.77 -18.10
N SER A 33 -9.10 8.67 -17.38
CA SER A 33 -9.99 7.53 -17.46
C SER A 33 -10.52 7.11 -16.09
N PHE A 34 -11.43 6.14 -16.11
CA PHE A 34 -11.89 5.49 -14.87
C PHE A 34 -10.75 4.82 -14.11
N LEU A 35 -9.71 4.31 -14.81
CA LEU A 35 -8.55 3.67 -14.20
C LEU A 35 -7.81 4.63 -13.28
N PHE A 36 -7.42 5.81 -13.79
CA PHE A 36 -6.79 6.87 -13.01
C PHE A 36 -7.62 7.25 -11.79
N ARG A 37 -8.92 7.53 -12.01
CA ARG A 37 -9.81 8.00 -10.93
C ARG A 37 -10.04 6.94 -9.86
N LEU A 38 -10.32 5.69 -10.26
CA LEU A 38 -10.58 4.59 -9.31
C LEU A 38 -9.32 4.19 -8.56
N LEU A 39 -8.17 4.06 -9.24
CA LEU A 39 -6.93 3.70 -8.60
C LEU A 39 -6.51 4.77 -7.58
N ASN A 40 -6.48 6.04 -7.96
CA ASN A 40 -6.09 7.11 -7.04
C ASN A 40 -7.10 7.28 -5.88
N LYS A 41 -8.39 7.05 -6.14
CA LYS A 41 -9.39 6.99 -5.05
C LYS A 41 -9.12 5.81 -4.12
N ALA A 42 -8.86 4.61 -4.69
CA ALA A 42 -8.58 3.43 -3.90
C ALA A 42 -7.33 3.60 -3.03
N LEU A 43 -6.28 4.22 -3.56
CA LEU A 43 -5.05 4.54 -2.83
C LEU A 43 -5.30 5.53 -1.68
N ARG A 44 -6.02 6.62 -1.93
CA ARG A 44 -6.33 7.64 -0.90
C ARG A 44 -7.17 7.09 0.25
N VAL A 45 -8.23 6.32 -0.07
CA VAL A 45 -9.11 5.75 0.96
C VAL A 45 -8.65 4.38 1.45
N GLN A 46 -7.48 3.91 0.98
CA GLN A 46 -6.90 2.60 1.31
C GLN A 46 -7.91 1.45 1.12
N ASN A 47 -8.63 1.47 0.01
CA ASN A 47 -9.61 0.42 -0.31
C ASN A 47 -8.90 -0.84 -0.80
N ILE A 48 -8.70 -1.78 0.12
CA ILE A 48 -7.94 -3.02 -0.10
C ILE A 48 -8.54 -3.85 -1.24
N ASP A 49 -9.85 -3.93 -1.36
CA ASP A 49 -10.52 -4.73 -2.39
C ASP A 49 -10.23 -4.19 -3.80
N LEU A 50 -10.29 -2.86 -3.96
CA LEU A 50 -9.94 -2.23 -5.22
C LEU A 50 -8.43 -2.31 -5.50
N LEU A 51 -7.58 -2.10 -4.49
CA LEU A 51 -6.12 -2.22 -4.65
C LEU A 51 -5.71 -3.63 -5.04
N PHE A 52 -6.37 -4.64 -4.50
CA PHE A 52 -6.13 -6.02 -4.92
C PHE A 52 -6.52 -6.26 -6.38
N LEU A 53 -7.63 -5.68 -6.85
CA LEU A 53 -8.01 -5.73 -8.27
C LEU A 53 -7.00 -5.03 -9.17
N PHE A 54 -6.46 -3.90 -8.73
CA PHE A 54 -5.48 -3.12 -9.48
C PHE A 54 -4.02 -3.59 -9.31
N ARG A 55 -3.76 -4.66 -8.55
CA ARG A 55 -2.39 -5.12 -8.24
C ARG A 55 -1.52 -5.36 -9.47
N PHE A 56 -2.08 -5.95 -10.53
CA PHE A 56 -1.37 -6.18 -11.79
C PHE A 56 -0.95 -4.85 -12.42
N PHE A 57 -1.88 -3.89 -12.47
CA PHE A 57 -1.66 -2.58 -13.06
C PHE A 57 -0.61 -1.76 -12.29
N ILE A 58 -0.64 -1.83 -10.95
CA ILE A 58 0.37 -1.22 -10.08
C ILE A 58 1.75 -1.85 -10.32
N LEU A 59 1.83 -3.17 -10.49
CA LEU A 59 3.07 -3.89 -10.78
C LEU A 59 3.62 -3.51 -12.17
N ASP A 60 2.77 -3.41 -13.18
CA ASP A 60 3.16 -3.05 -14.54
C ASP A 60 3.67 -1.60 -14.61
N ILE A 61 3.00 -0.65 -13.92
CA ILE A 61 3.51 0.72 -13.78
C ILE A 61 4.88 0.70 -13.10
N ARG A 62 5.05 -0.06 -12.00
CA ARG A 62 6.34 -0.18 -11.31
C ARG A 62 7.44 -0.70 -12.24
N GLN A 63 7.15 -1.74 -13.03
CA GLN A 63 8.11 -2.31 -13.98
C GLN A 63 8.55 -1.28 -15.03
N GLN A 64 7.60 -0.53 -15.57
CA GLN A 64 7.93 0.56 -16.51
C GLN A 64 8.73 1.68 -15.84
N LEU A 65 8.40 2.08 -14.60
CA LEU A 65 9.19 3.07 -13.86
C LEU A 65 10.63 2.59 -13.62
N VAL A 66 10.83 1.30 -13.32
CA VAL A 66 12.17 0.71 -13.19
C VAL A 66 12.90 0.73 -14.54
N GLN A 67 12.22 0.38 -15.63
CA GLN A 67 12.78 0.37 -16.97
C GLN A 67 13.25 1.77 -17.43
N TYR A 68 12.49 2.80 -17.06
CA TYR A 68 12.74 4.20 -17.46
C TYR A 68 13.32 5.04 -16.32
N GLN A 69 13.87 4.40 -15.30
CA GLN A 69 14.45 5.04 -14.11
C GLN A 69 15.35 6.21 -14.49
N CYS A 70 15.14 7.37 -13.87
CA CYS A 70 16.03 8.50 -13.97
C CYS A 70 17.42 8.14 -13.44
N LEU A 71 18.47 8.53 -14.16
CA LEU A 71 19.86 8.22 -13.82
C LEU A 71 20.61 9.38 -13.13
N SER A 72 20.01 10.56 -13.12
CA SER A 72 20.56 11.77 -12.49
C SER A 72 19.59 12.34 -11.47
N SER A 73 20.16 13.04 -10.47
CA SER A 73 19.36 13.81 -9.53
C SER A 73 18.55 14.88 -10.24
N MET A 74 17.34 15.12 -9.77
CA MET A 74 16.45 16.12 -10.32
C MET A 74 15.64 16.83 -9.24
N HIS A 75 15.26 18.03 -9.56
CA HIS A 75 14.37 18.87 -8.79
C HIS A 75 13.01 18.89 -9.46
N ILE A 76 11.97 18.53 -8.75
CA ILE A 76 10.64 18.39 -9.32
C ILE A 76 9.58 19.05 -8.44
N TYR A 77 8.51 19.49 -9.06
CA TYR A 77 7.49 20.33 -8.45
C TYR A 77 6.09 19.76 -8.66
N ARG A 78 5.24 19.87 -7.62
CA ARG A 78 3.84 19.53 -7.72
C ARG A 78 2.97 20.56 -7.01
N GLY A 79 2.08 21.20 -7.76
CA GLY A 79 1.02 22.03 -7.21
C GLY A 79 -0.17 21.19 -6.76
N GLN A 80 -0.68 21.41 -5.56
CA GLN A 80 -1.89 20.78 -5.07
C GLN A 80 -2.59 21.64 -4.02
N LEU A 81 -3.89 21.40 -3.85
CA LEU A 81 -4.65 21.96 -2.74
C LEU A 81 -4.54 21.03 -1.53
N MET A 82 -4.41 21.62 -0.35
CA MET A 82 -4.28 20.88 0.90
C MET A 82 -5.17 21.51 1.96
N SER A 83 -5.79 20.70 2.81
CA SER A 83 -6.58 21.21 3.92
C SER A 83 -5.66 21.85 4.98
N ASN A 84 -6.21 22.80 5.72
CA ASN A 84 -5.48 23.42 6.83
C ASN A 84 -5.07 22.39 7.89
N GLU A 85 -5.88 21.37 8.13
CA GLU A 85 -5.56 20.30 9.08
C GLU A 85 -4.33 19.50 8.63
N GLU A 86 -4.30 19.07 7.35
CA GLU A 86 -3.15 18.36 6.77
C GLU A 86 -1.89 19.23 6.79
N LEU A 87 -2.03 20.51 6.45
CA LEU A 87 -0.91 21.47 6.47
C LEU A 87 -0.36 21.67 7.89
N GLN A 88 -1.22 21.74 8.92
CA GLN A 88 -0.76 21.83 10.31
C GLN A 88 -0.05 20.56 10.77
N ILE A 89 -0.53 19.38 10.35
CA ILE A 89 0.16 18.11 10.62
C ILE A 89 1.56 18.14 10.00
N LEU A 90 1.69 18.58 8.76
CA LEU A 90 2.99 18.71 8.10
C LEU A 90 3.90 19.71 8.81
N LYS A 91 3.40 20.90 9.20
CA LYS A 91 4.19 21.89 9.95
C LYS A 91 4.76 21.34 11.26
N ASN A 92 4.02 20.46 11.92
CA ASN A 92 4.47 19.81 13.15
C ASN A 92 5.42 18.61 12.88
N SER A 93 5.60 18.24 11.62
CA SER A 93 6.40 17.07 11.19
C SER A 93 7.70 17.48 10.49
N ILE A 94 8.14 18.75 10.58
CA ILE A 94 9.41 19.18 9.99
C ILE A 94 10.57 18.35 10.57
N GLY A 95 11.44 17.85 9.70
CA GLY A 95 12.53 16.93 10.03
C GLY A 95 12.12 15.46 10.09
N GLN A 96 10.83 15.14 10.06
CA GLN A 96 10.30 13.77 10.11
C GLN A 96 10.11 13.18 8.71
N LEU A 97 9.86 11.88 8.68
CA LEU A 97 9.53 11.14 7.46
C LEU A 97 8.03 11.26 7.17
N VAL A 98 7.70 11.52 5.92
CA VAL A 98 6.33 11.53 5.38
C VAL A 98 6.22 10.56 4.21
N SER A 99 5.14 9.81 4.15
CA SER A 99 4.86 8.82 3.11
C SER A 99 3.74 9.31 2.18
N MET A 100 3.94 9.12 0.87
CA MET A 100 2.92 9.39 -0.13
C MET A 100 2.22 8.08 -0.52
N ASN A 101 0.95 7.95 -0.15
CA ASN A 101 0.14 6.74 -0.39
C ASN A 101 -0.47 6.68 -1.80
N SER A 102 0.01 7.47 -2.74
CA SER A 102 -0.38 7.48 -4.15
C SER A 102 0.84 7.60 -5.04
N PHE A 103 0.68 7.30 -6.32
CA PHE A 103 1.65 7.74 -7.29
C PHE A 103 1.74 9.28 -7.26
N LEU A 104 2.95 9.79 -7.27
CA LEU A 104 3.19 11.22 -7.25
C LEU A 104 3.63 11.68 -8.64
N SER A 105 2.73 12.33 -9.36
CA SER A 105 3.02 13.02 -10.60
C SER A 105 3.52 14.43 -10.27
N ALA A 106 4.65 14.82 -10.84
CA ALA A 106 5.29 16.11 -10.65
C ALA A 106 5.91 16.58 -11.98
N SER A 107 6.24 17.85 -12.09
CA SER A 107 6.91 18.42 -13.26
C SER A 107 8.33 18.89 -12.92
N THR A 108 9.26 18.82 -13.88
CA THR A 108 10.57 19.47 -13.76
C THR A 108 10.45 21.00 -13.88
N ASN A 109 9.33 21.48 -14.38
CA ASN A 109 9.07 22.90 -14.55
C ASN A 109 8.17 23.43 -13.42
N ARG A 110 8.71 24.35 -12.59
CA ARG A 110 8.00 24.95 -11.46
C ARG A 110 6.74 25.71 -11.91
N ASP A 111 6.78 26.37 -13.05
CA ASP A 111 5.66 27.18 -13.53
C ASP A 111 4.48 26.32 -13.97
N VAL A 112 4.73 25.13 -14.48
CA VAL A 112 3.69 24.13 -14.76
C VAL A 112 2.99 23.72 -13.47
N ALA A 113 3.75 23.45 -12.40
CA ALA A 113 3.17 23.08 -11.10
C ALA A 113 2.35 24.24 -10.48
N LEU A 114 2.79 25.49 -10.64
CA LEU A 114 2.07 26.68 -10.18
C LEU A 114 0.82 26.96 -11.00
N PHE A 115 0.83 26.66 -12.30
CA PHE A 115 -0.32 26.84 -13.19
C PHE A 115 -1.58 26.12 -12.66
N TYR A 116 -1.40 24.90 -12.11
CA TYR A 116 -2.50 24.15 -11.49
C TYR A 116 -3.09 24.82 -10.23
N LEU A 117 -2.40 25.81 -9.67
CA LEU A 117 -2.84 26.58 -8.50
C LEU A 117 -3.38 27.97 -8.88
N SER A 118 -3.23 28.42 -10.14
CA SER A 118 -3.46 29.80 -10.56
C SER A 118 -4.89 30.26 -10.29
N ASP A 119 -5.87 29.45 -10.65
CA ASP A 119 -7.30 29.81 -10.62
C ASP A 119 -7.94 29.61 -9.25
N PHE A 120 -7.19 29.07 -8.26
CA PHE A 120 -7.71 28.86 -6.93
C PHE A 120 -7.43 30.06 -6.02
N ILE A 121 -8.44 30.49 -5.28
CA ILE A 121 -8.30 31.49 -4.20
C ILE A 121 -8.28 30.73 -2.88
N PRO A 122 -7.21 30.89 -2.06
CA PRO A 122 -7.15 30.25 -0.73
C PRO A 122 -8.39 30.57 0.12
N THR A 123 -8.85 29.57 0.85
CA THR A 123 -9.98 29.67 1.77
C THR A 123 -9.55 29.29 3.18
N ASP A 124 -10.43 29.47 4.15
CA ASP A 124 -10.14 29.04 5.54
C ASP A 124 -9.92 27.52 5.63
N ASP A 125 -10.47 26.74 4.71
CA ASP A 125 -10.37 25.27 4.72
C ASP A 125 -9.26 24.71 3.82
N LEU A 126 -8.94 25.39 2.69
CA LEU A 126 -8.02 24.89 1.68
C LEU A 126 -6.95 25.92 1.31
N GLN A 127 -5.72 25.47 1.22
CA GLN A 127 -4.53 26.27 0.90
C GLN A 127 -3.86 25.78 -0.37
N LYS A 128 -3.18 26.71 -1.06
CA LYS A 128 -2.26 26.40 -2.15
C LYS A 128 -0.96 25.84 -1.59
N VAL A 129 -0.57 24.68 -2.06
CA VAL A 129 0.69 24.03 -1.66
C VAL A 129 1.49 23.65 -2.89
N LEU A 130 2.75 24.03 -2.91
CA LEU A 130 3.74 23.58 -3.85
C LEU A 130 4.69 22.60 -3.13
N LEU A 131 4.67 21.36 -3.53
CA LEU A 131 5.69 20.40 -3.15
C LEU A 131 6.92 20.66 -4.00
N ASP A 132 8.05 20.87 -3.35
CA ASP A 132 9.38 21.13 -3.93
C ASP A 132 10.28 19.98 -3.52
N ILE A 133 10.60 19.09 -4.46
CA ILE A 133 11.12 17.76 -4.18
C ILE A 133 12.49 17.56 -4.81
N ASP A 134 13.47 17.26 -3.95
CA ASP A 134 14.76 16.73 -4.37
C ASP A 134 14.71 15.21 -4.50
N ALA A 135 14.92 14.68 -5.70
CA ALA A 135 14.95 13.26 -5.99
C ALA A 135 16.32 12.87 -6.58
N ASP A 136 17.08 12.07 -5.83
CA ASP A 136 18.38 11.55 -6.26
C ASP A 136 18.31 10.02 -6.41
N PRO A 137 18.47 9.48 -7.65
CA PRO A 137 18.41 8.05 -7.90
C PRO A 137 19.55 7.28 -7.24
N LEU A 138 20.67 7.92 -6.94
CA LEU A 138 21.80 7.27 -6.25
C LEU A 138 21.53 7.02 -4.77
N LEU A 139 20.59 7.76 -4.20
CA LEU A 139 20.17 7.60 -2.81
C LEU A 139 18.99 6.64 -2.66
N VAL A 140 18.37 6.16 -3.77
CA VAL A 140 17.07 5.48 -3.72
C VAL A 140 17.15 4.10 -4.38
N ASP A 141 17.56 3.09 -3.63
CA ASP A 141 17.82 1.74 -4.14
C ASP A 141 16.59 0.94 -4.61
N ASN A 142 15.36 1.31 -4.33
CA ASN A 142 14.19 0.49 -4.68
C ASN A 142 12.89 1.26 -4.94
N ILE A 143 12.94 2.58 -4.97
CA ILE A 143 11.77 3.41 -5.25
C ILE A 143 11.95 4.02 -6.65
N PRO A 144 11.37 3.43 -7.68
CA PRO A 144 11.55 3.94 -9.04
C PRO A 144 10.79 5.26 -9.23
N PHE A 145 11.47 6.21 -9.88
CA PHE A 145 10.85 7.39 -10.43
C PHE A 145 11.43 7.64 -11.84
N ALA A 146 10.60 8.11 -12.74
CA ALA A 146 10.97 8.25 -14.14
C ALA A 146 10.34 9.48 -14.77
N ASN A 147 11.07 10.08 -15.72
CA ASN A 147 10.48 11.00 -16.68
C ASN A 147 9.60 10.18 -17.64
N ILE A 148 8.31 10.35 -17.53
CA ILE A 148 7.32 9.56 -18.28
C ILE A 148 6.80 10.28 -19.52
N MET A 149 7.32 11.46 -19.85
CA MET A 149 6.90 12.26 -21.01
C MET A 149 6.80 11.43 -22.31
N PRO A 150 7.74 10.54 -22.68
CA PRO A 150 7.64 9.75 -23.91
C PRO A 150 6.57 8.65 -23.86
N HIS A 151 6.08 8.30 -22.67
CA HIS A 151 5.17 7.19 -22.40
C HIS A 151 3.82 7.65 -21.86
N SER A 152 3.67 8.96 -21.60
CA SER A 152 2.44 9.58 -21.11
C SER A 152 1.41 9.76 -22.23
N TYR A 153 0.12 9.76 -21.87
CA TYR A 153 -0.95 10.18 -22.75
C TYR A 153 -0.84 11.67 -23.10
N PHE A 154 -0.23 12.49 -22.22
CA PHE A 154 0.02 13.92 -22.41
C PHE A 154 1.53 14.23 -22.45
N PRO A 155 2.21 14.01 -23.60
CA PRO A 155 3.67 14.16 -23.67
C PRO A 155 4.18 15.60 -23.44
N SER A 156 3.31 16.61 -23.48
CA SER A 156 3.68 18.02 -23.29
C SER A 156 3.82 18.47 -21.84
N GLU A 157 3.49 17.61 -20.86
CA GLU A 157 3.45 18.01 -19.44
C GLU A 157 4.80 17.89 -18.71
N GLU A 158 5.87 17.46 -19.38
CA GLU A 158 7.21 17.24 -18.76
C GLU A 158 7.10 16.47 -17.43
N GLU A 159 6.30 15.42 -17.45
CA GLU A 159 5.84 14.72 -16.25
C GLU A 159 6.90 13.74 -15.75
N VAL A 160 7.18 13.80 -14.45
CA VAL A 160 7.95 12.81 -13.70
C VAL A 160 6.99 12.08 -12.76
N LEU A 161 6.96 10.77 -12.84
CA LEU A 161 6.13 9.94 -11.98
C LEU A 161 7.00 9.21 -10.94
N ILE A 162 6.66 9.39 -9.66
CA ILE A 162 7.29 8.68 -8.55
C ILE A 162 6.36 7.56 -8.07
N MET A 163 6.94 6.41 -7.76
CA MET A 163 6.22 5.23 -7.30
C MET A 163 5.42 5.51 -6.03
N LEU A 164 4.25 4.92 -5.90
CA LEU A 164 3.46 4.95 -4.68
C LEU A 164 4.23 4.32 -3.49
N GLY A 165 3.96 4.80 -2.28
CA GLY A 165 4.65 4.36 -1.07
C GLY A 165 6.04 4.98 -0.90
N SER A 166 6.40 5.97 -1.71
CA SER A 166 7.64 6.73 -1.57
C SER A 166 7.67 7.49 -0.25
N ILE A 167 8.83 7.48 0.39
CA ILE A 167 9.07 8.13 1.69
C ILE A 167 9.95 9.34 1.44
N PHE A 168 9.55 10.46 2.03
CA PHE A 168 10.25 11.73 1.93
C PHE A 168 10.61 12.23 3.31
N ARG A 169 11.74 12.92 3.43
CA ARG A 169 12.06 13.74 4.60
C ARG A 169 11.52 15.14 4.36
N LEU A 170 10.70 15.61 5.28
CA LEU A 170 10.20 16.99 5.27
C LEU A 170 11.30 17.92 5.80
N ILE A 171 11.81 18.78 4.94
CA ILE A 171 12.95 19.66 5.26
C ILE A 171 12.46 20.97 5.84
N ASP A 172 11.51 21.62 5.17
CA ASP A 172 11.04 22.95 5.53
C ASP A 172 9.66 23.24 4.94
N ILE A 173 8.94 24.19 5.55
CA ILE A 173 7.68 24.72 5.04
C ILE A 173 7.71 26.25 5.22
N TYR A 174 7.57 26.98 4.12
CA TYR A 174 7.46 28.43 4.15
C TYR A 174 6.33 28.95 3.25
N TYR A 175 5.83 30.12 3.57
CA TYR A 175 4.75 30.79 2.83
C TYR A 175 5.35 31.91 1.98
N ASP A 176 5.07 31.92 0.70
CA ASP A 176 5.65 32.89 -0.23
C ASP A 176 4.71 34.10 -0.53
N GLU A 177 5.23 35.06 -1.26
CA GLU A 177 4.52 36.29 -1.66
C GLU A 177 3.32 36.02 -2.59
N ASN A 178 3.29 34.85 -3.25
CA ASN A 178 2.21 34.42 -4.12
C ASN A 178 1.08 33.69 -3.38
N GLN A 179 1.11 33.72 -2.05
CA GLN A 179 0.15 33.03 -1.20
C GLN A 179 0.17 31.49 -1.38
N VAL A 180 1.36 30.93 -1.58
CA VAL A 180 1.60 29.51 -1.74
C VAL A 180 2.47 29.00 -0.60
N TYR A 181 2.08 27.91 0.04
CA TYR A 181 2.93 27.17 0.95
C TYR A 181 3.89 26.29 0.15
N ASN A 182 5.18 26.59 0.25
CA ASN A 182 6.23 25.77 -0.34
C ASN A 182 6.65 24.72 0.67
N VAL A 183 6.50 23.45 0.36
CA VAL A 183 6.84 22.29 1.18
C VAL A 183 8.05 21.61 0.56
N ARG A 184 9.23 21.77 1.17
CA ARG A 184 10.47 21.18 0.67
C ARG A 184 10.63 19.77 1.20
N LEU A 185 10.81 18.83 0.28
CA LEU A 185 10.92 17.40 0.52
C LEU A 185 12.18 16.83 -0.12
N THR A 186 12.79 15.86 0.53
CA THR A 186 13.86 15.06 -0.09
C THR A 186 13.42 13.60 -0.12
N LEU A 187 13.51 12.95 -1.28
CA LEU A 187 13.20 11.55 -1.44
C LEU A 187 14.22 10.70 -0.64
N CYS A 188 13.73 9.86 0.26
CA CYS A 188 14.58 9.06 1.14
C CYS A 188 14.93 7.72 0.52
N SER A 189 16.15 7.28 0.76
CA SER A 189 16.60 5.92 0.49
C SER A 189 15.99 4.93 1.48
N ASN A 190 15.76 3.70 1.03
CA ASN A 190 15.52 2.58 1.95
C ASN A 190 16.73 2.30 2.87
N ASN A 191 17.92 2.81 2.53
CA ASN A 191 19.13 2.71 3.36
C ASN A 191 19.23 3.83 4.42
N ASP A 192 18.32 4.81 4.44
CA ASP A 192 18.19 5.75 5.55
C ASP A 192 17.91 4.96 6.85
N SER A 193 18.72 5.20 7.89
CA SER A 193 18.64 4.45 9.15
C SER A 193 17.26 4.49 9.78
N SER A 194 16.55 5.60 9.67
CA SER A 194 15.18 5.75 10.18
C SER A 194 14.18 4.92 9.36
N VAL A 195 14.35 4.87 8.04
CA VAL A 195 13.53 4.06 7.13
C VAL A 195 13.83 2.58 7.34
N GLN A 196 15.10 2.20 7.45
CA GLN A 196 15.51 0.82 7.73
C GLN A 196 14.91 0.31 9.04
N THR A 197 14.97 1.08 10.10
CA THR A 197 14.37 0.68 11.38
C THR A 197 12.87 0.39 11.24
N ILE A 198 12.14 1.21 10.48
CA ILE A 198 10.70 0.98 10.22
C ILE A 198 10.50 -0.31 9.39
N ILE A 199 11.29 -0.49 8.32
CA ILE A 199 11.20 -1.66 7.45
C ILE A 199 11.58 -2.94 8.22
N GLU A 200 12.64 -2.90 9.02
CA GLU A 200 13.08 -4.03 9.85
C GLU A 200 12.02 -4.41 10.89
N ASN A 201 11.43 -3.43 11.58
CA ASN A 201 10.31 -3.69 12.50
C ASN A 201 9.13 -4.38 11.80
N ILE A 202 8.74 -3.89 10.61
CA ILE A 202 7.66 -4.50 9.81
C ILE A 202 8.06 -5.90 9.32
N ARG A 203 9.32 -6.10 8.90
CA ARG A 203 9.84 -7.40 8.49
C ARG A 203 9.91 -8.38 9.66
N GLU A 204 10.51 -8.00 10.78
CA GLU A 204 10.57 -8.85 11.96
C GLU A 204 9.20 -9.32 12.42
N GLU A 205 8.21 -8.43 12.41
CA GLU A 205 6.82 -8.80 12.71
C GLU A 205 6.21 -9.73 11.67
N SER A 206 6.53 -9.55 10.38
CA SER A 206 6.04 -10.42 9.32
C SER A 206 6.84 -11.72 9.19
N GLU A 207 8.14 -11.72 9.48
CA GLU A 207 9.02 -12.90 9.41
C GLU A 207 8.87 -13.83 10.62
N LYS A 208 8.56 -13.33 11.79
CA LYS A 208 8.11 -14.16 12.93
C LYS A 208 6.90 -15.01 12.58
N ASN A 209 6.15 -14.61 11.54
CA ASN A 209 4.95 -15.29 11.10
C ASN A 209 5.06 -16.00 9.74
N ASN A 210 6.08 -15.70 8.91
CA ASN A 210 6.24 -16.32 7.58
C ASN A 210 7.72 -16.35 7.18
N LYS A 211 8.31 -17.52 7.18
CA LYS A 211 9.71 -17.81 6.79
C LYS A 211 10.09 -17.17 5.45
N GLY A 212 10.47 -15.89 5.44
CA GLY A 212 11.29 -15.27 4.40
C GLY A 212 10.67 -15.10 2.99
N MET A 213 9.38 -15.37 2.80
CA MET A 213 8.72 -15.16 1.49
C MET A 213 7.66 -14.06 1.58
N THR A 214 7.87 -12.97 0.85
CA THR A 214 6.80 -12.01 0.53
C THR A 214 5.77 -12.69 -0.36
N ASN A 215 4.78 -13.32 0.25
CA ASN A 215 3.68 -13.98 -0.43
C ASN A 215 2.37 -13.22 -0.18
N LEU A 216 1.29 -13.69 -0.80
CA LEU A 216 -0.05 -13.14 -0.62
C LEU A 216 -0.49 -13.05 0.87
N LEU A 217 0.02 -13.92 1.73
CA LEU A 217 -0.28 -13.96 3.16
C LEU A 217 0.37 -12.81 3.94
N SER A 218 1.53 -12.35 3.51
CA SER A 218 2.30 -11.29 4.18
C SER A 218 1.48 -10.00 4.26
N PHE A 219 0.72 -9.67 3.22
CA PHE A 219 -0.10 -8.47 3.22
C PHE A 219 -1.23 -8.51 4.27
N GLY A 220 -1.90 -9.66 4.43
CA GLY A 220 -2.89 -9.85 5.50
C GLY A 220 -2.27 -9.70 6.90
N SER A 221 -1.03 -10.20 7.08
CA SER A 221 -0.29 -10.04 8.34
C SER A 221 0.07 -8.57 8.61
N VAL A 222 0.55 -7.83 7.61
CA VAL A 222 0.84 -6.38 7.72
C VAL A 222 -0.43 -5.61 8.10
N LEU A 223 -1.56 -5.86 7.46
CA LEU A 223 -2.84 -5.21 7.83
C LEU A 223 -3.21 -5.47 9.30
N ARG A 224 -3.00 -6.70 9.78
CA ARG A 224 -3.25 -7.08 11.17
C ARG A 224 -2.32 -6.32 12.12
N THR A 225 -1.01 -6.28 11.87
CA THR A 225 -0.04 -5.55 12.71
C THR A 225 -0.29 -4.05 12.74
N MET A 226 -0.82 -3.49 11.66
CA MET A 226 -1.28 -2.10 11.60
C MET A 226 -2.61 -1.85 12.34
N GLY A 227 -3.19 -2.85 13.00
CA GLY A 227 -4.50 -2.75 13.67
C GLY A 227 -5.69 -2.65 12.71
N LYS A 228 -5.48 -2.82 11.39
CA LYS A 228 -6.54 -2.80 10.36
C LYS A 228 -7.24 -4.16 10.28
N PHE A 229 -7.87 -4.55 11.39
CA PHE A 229 -8.45 -5.89 11.55
C PHE A 229 -9.57 -6.21 10.57
N CYS A 230 -10.43 -5.23 10.27
CA CYS A 230 -11.54 -5.41 9.33
C CYS A 230 -11.02 -5.66 7.90
N GLU A 231 -9.99 -4.93 7.50
CA GLU A 231 -9.33 -5.07 6.22
C GLU A 231 -8.58 -6.39 6.12
N ALA A 232 -7.82 -6.76 7.15
CA ALA A 232 -7.11 -8.04 7.22
C ALA A 232 -8.09 -9.22 7.08
N LYS A 233 -9.23 -9.19 7.80
CA LYS A 233 -10.27 -10.21 7.73
C LYS A 233 -10.87 -10.31 6.32
N ARG A 234 -11.24 -9.18 5.70
CA ARG A 234 -11.74 -9.16 4.32
C ARG A 234 -10.72 -9.71 3.34
N TYR A 235 -9.45 -9.36 3.50
CA TYR A 235 -8.38 -9.82 2.65
C TYR A 235 -8.19 -11.34 2.71
N TYR A 236 -8.12 -11.94 3.93
CA TYR A 236 -8.03 -13.39 4.07
C TYR A 236 -9.25 -14.13 3.52
N HIS A 237 -10.47 -13.63 3.74
CA HIS A 237 -11.67 -14.21 3.13
C HIS A 237 -11.65 -14.17 1.61
N ARG A 238 -11.11 -13.09 1.03
CA ARG A 238 -10.96 -12.99 -0.41
C ARG A 238 -9.96 -14.02 -0.94
N LEU A 239 -8.82 -14.19 -0.28
CA LEU A 239 -7.85 -15.23 -0.65
C LEU A 239 -8.50 -16.62 -0.59
N LEU A 240 -9.26 -16.93 0.46
CA LEU A 240 -9.99 -18.20 0.57
C LEU A 240 -10.97 -18.43 -0.59
N ASN A 241 -11.60 -17.38 -1.13
CA ASN A 241 -12.51 -17.47 -2.26
C ASN A 241 -11.82 -17.59 -3.62
N GLU A 242 -10.60 -17.08 -3.75
CA GLU A 242 -9.83 -17.09 -5.03
C GLU A 242 -8.90 -18.30 -5.15
N LEU A 243 -8.46 -18.87 -4.03
CA LEU A 243 -7.57 -20.04 -4.01
C LEU A 243 -8.37 -21.34 -4.16
N SER A 244 -7.79 -22.32 -4.83
CA SER A 244 -8.34 -23.67 -4.87
C SER A 244 -8.32 -24.30 -3.47
N TYR A 245 -9.27 -25.18 -3.18
CA TYR A 245 -9.43 -25.82 -1.86
C TYR A 245 -8.15 -26.52 -1.36
N ASP A 246 -7.35 -27.08 -2.25
CA ASP A 246 -6.10 -27.78 -1.91
C ASP A 246 -4.85 -26.89 -2.00
N HIS A 247 -5.04 -25.57 -2.12
CA HIS A 247 -3.91 -24.64 -2.18
C HIS A 247 -3.18 -24.57 -0.83
N GLU A 248 -1.85 -24.60 -0.86
CA GLU A 248 -1.00 -24.61 0.35
C GLU A 248 -1.28 -23.45 1.32
N TYR A 249 -1.76 -22.31 0.83
CA TYR A 249 -2.04 -21.12 1.66
C TYR A 249 -3.41 -21.13 2.36
N ILE A 250 -4.28 -22.09 2.10
CA ILE A 250 -5.62 -22.15 2.72
C ILE A 250 -5.51 -22.25 4.25
N ALA A 251 -4.65 -23.15 4.74
CA ALA A 251 -4.45 -23.33 6.17
C ALA A 251 -3.89 -22.07 6.85
N ASP A 252 -3.02 -21.32 6.15
CA ASP A 252 -2.42 -20.10 6.67
C ASP A 252 -3.39 -18.92 6.61
N CYS A 253 -4.32 -18.87 5.65
CA CYS A 253 -5.42 -17.93 5.64
C CYS A 253 -6.31 -18.11 6.87
N TYR A 254 -6.69 -19.35 7.20
CA TYR A 254 -7.44 -19.65 8.42
C TYR A 254 -6.67 -19.28 9.69
N TYR A 255 -5.36 -19.58 9.73
CA TYR A 255 -4.49 -19.16 10.82
C TYR A 255 -4.46 -17.64 11.00
N GLY A 256 -4.34 -16.89 9.90
CA GLY A 256 -4.40 -15.43 9.90
C GLY A 256 -5.72 -14.87 10.42
N LEU A 257 -6.85 -15.45 10.01
CA LEU A 257 -8.19 -15.11 10.53
C LEU A 257 -8.29 -15.38 12.03
N GLY A 258 -7.73 -16.50 12.51
CA GLY A 258 -7.67 -16.84 13.93
C GLY A 258 -6.90 -15.79 14.74
N LYS A 259 -5.74 -15.35 14.25
CA LYS A 259 -4.95 -14.29 14.89
C LYS A 259 -5.70 -12.96 14.93
N VAL A 260 -6.35 -12.56 13.83
CA VAL A 260 -7.16 -11.34 13.78
C VAL A 260 -8.29 -11.39 14.82
N ALA A 261 -9.03 -12.50 14.91
CA ALA A 261 -10.12 -12.66 15.86
C ALA A 261 -9.61 -12.58 17.32
N ASN A 262 -8.47 -13.21 17.62
CA ASN A 262 -7.86 -13.17 18.95
C ASN A 262 -7.48 -11.74 19.38
N GLU A 263 -6.90 -10.96 18.49
CA GLU A 263 -6.50 -9.58 18.76
C GLU A 263 -7.69 -8.64 18.92
N GLN A 264 -8.84 -8.99 18.32
CA GLN A 264 -10.12 -8.31 18.54
C GLN A 264 -10.85 -8.78 19.82
N GLY A 265 -10.34 -9.80 20.52
CA GLY A 265 -10.96 -10.39 21.68
C GLY A 265 -12.12 -11.37 21.37
N ASP A 266 -12.35 -11.67 20.10
CA ASP A 266 -13.35 -12.68 19.67
C ASP A 266 -12.70 -14.08 19.72
N TYR A 267 -12.57 -14.59 20.95
CA TYR A 267 -11.88 -15.85 21.21
C TYR A 267 -12.60 -17.06 20.60
N ASP A 268 -13.93 -17.02 20.52
CA ASP A 268 -14.69 -18.14 19.95
C ASP A 268 -14.49 -18.26 18.44
N SER A 269 -14.50 -17.15 17.73
CA SER A 269 -14.11 -17.12 16.31
C SER A 269 -12.64 -17.48 16.12
N GLY A 270 -11.77 -17.02 17.01
CA GLY A 270 -10.35 -17.36 17.01
C GLY A 270 -10.12 -18.86 17.08
N LEU A 271 -10.75 -19.55 18.04
CA LEU A 271 -10.69 -21.02 18.17
C LEU A 271 -11.21 -21.72 16.92
N ARG A 272 -12.34 -21.31 16.37
CA ARG A 272 -12.89 -21.92 15.13
C ARG A 272 -11.89 -21.83 13.98
N TRP A 273 -11.33 -20.67 13.73
CA TRP A 273 -10.37 -20.50 12.64
C TRP A 273 -9.06 -21.25 12.86
N HIS A 274 -8.57 -21.34 14.10
CA HIS A 274 -7.40 -22.18 14.40
C HIS A 274 -7.68 -23.66 14.24
N HIS A 275 -8.90 -24.14 14.53
CA HIS A 275 -9.32 -25.52 14.23
C HIS A 275 -9.33 -25.79 12.73
N GLU A 276 -9.94 -24.92 11.91
CA GLU A 276 -9.94 -25.06 10.44
C GLU A 276 -8.50 -25.09 9.89
N SER A 277 -7.63 -24.22 10.40
CA SER A 277 -6.19 -24.23 10.03
C SER A 277 -5.55 -25.56 10.38
N LEU A 278 -5.76 -26.04 11.62
CA LEU A 278 -5.17 -27.26 12.13
C LEU A 278 -5.64 -28.49 11.33
N GLU A 279 -6.95 -28.62 11.08
CA GLU A 279 -7.53 -29.72 10.30
C GLU A 279 -6.97 -29.74 8.87
N THR A 280 -6.87 -28.55 8.24
CA THR A 280 -6.30 -28.42 6.90
C THR A 280 -4.83 -28.83 6.90
N LYS A 281 -4.04 -28.40 7.90
CA LYS A 281 -2.62 -28.77 8.04
C LYS A 281 -2.47 -30.28 8.27
N ILE A 282 -3.26 -30.88 9.15
CA ILE A 282 -3.20 -32.33 9.42
C ILE A 282 -3.50 -33.11 8.13
N ARG A 283 -4.49 -32.69 7.35
CA ARG A 283 -4.86 -33.35 6.10
C ARG A 283 -3.74 -33.27 5.05
N THR A 284 -3.03 -32.14 4.95
CA THR A 284 -2.01 -31.90 3.92
C THR A 284 -0.61 -32.32 4.33
N LEU A 285 -0.26 -32.24 5.61
CA LEU A 285 1.09 -32.45 6.12
C LEU A 285 1.22 -33.73 6.98
N GLY A 286 0.10 -34.23 7.48
CA GLY A 286 0.06 -35.32 8.44
C GLY A 286 0.05 -34.86 9.90
N PRO A 287 -0.36 -35.76 10.83
CA PRO A 287 -0.65 -35.40 12.23
C PRO A 287 0.57 -35.08 13.10
N ASN A 288 1.78 -35.40 12.64
CA ASN A 288 3.03 -35.22 13.40
C ASN A 288 3.95 -34.15 12.79
N ASP A 289 3.42 -33.29 11.90
CA ASP A 289 4.23 -32.25 11.27
C ASP A 289 4.51 -31.10 12.26
N PRO A 290 5.78 -30.66 12.42
CA PRO A 290 6.14 -29.57 13.34
C PRO A 290 5.38 -28.24 13.11
N ARG A 291 4.85 -28.02 11.91
CA ARG A 291 4.04 -26.81 11.59
C ARG A 291 2.68 -26.75 12.28
N LEU A 292 2.27 -27.83 12.96
CA LEU A 292 1.04 -27.87 13.77
C LEU A 292 1.22 -27.19 15.13
N VAL A 293 2.44 -27.11 15.64
CA VAL A 293 2.80 -26.57 16.96
C VAL A 293 2.20 -25.19 17.19
N ASP A 294 2.39 -24.28 16.24
CA ASP A 294 1.89 -22.91 16.36
C ASP A 294 0.36 -22.84 16.51
N SER A 295 -0.37 -23.70 15.80
CA SER A 295 -1.84 -23.77 15.92
C SER A 295 -2.26 -24.25 17.31
N TYR A 296 -1.62 -25.29 17.85
CA TYR A 296 -1.89 -25.77 19.20
C TYR A 296 -1.55 -24.74 20.28
N LEU A 297 -0.39 -24.07 20.18
CA LEU A 297 0.03 -23.03 21.13
C LEU A 297 -0.94 -21.84 21.14
N ASN A 298 -1.39 -21.40 19.96
CA ASN A 298 -2.37 -20.29 19.88
C ASN A 298 -3.70 -20.69 20.49
N MET A 299 -4.20 -21.91 20.24
CA MET A 299 -5.42 -22.42 20.88
C MET A 299 -5.24 -22.52 22.41
N GLY A 300 -4.10 -23.01 22.90
CA GLY A 300 -3.77 -23.05 24.33
C GLY A 300 -3.81 -21.65 24.95
N GLY A 301 -3.23 -20.65 24.28
CA GLY A 301 -3.28 -19.25 24.72
C GLY A 301 -4.70 -18.68 24.78
N ILE A 302 -5.56 -19.03 23.83
CA ILE A 302 -6.97 -18.59 23.84
C ILE A 302 -7.73 -19.25 25.00
N TYR A 303 -7.60 -20.57 25.18
CA TYR A 303 -8.24 -21.28 26.29
C TYR A 303 -7.80 -20.71 27.64
N SER A 304 -6.53 -20.35 27.79
CA SER A 304 -6.02 -19.69 28.99
C SER A 304 -6.72 -18.34 29.24
N ARG A 305 -6.90 -17.51 28.22
CA ARG A 305 -7.60 -16.22 28.34
C ARG A 305 -9.10 -16.38 28.65
N LYS A 306 -9.69 -17.49 28.24
CA LYS A 306 -11.07 -17.88 28.60
C LYS A 306 -11.18 -18.52 29.97
N ASN A 307 -10.07 -18.69 30.73
CA ASN A 307 -9.98 -19.42 31.99
C ASN A 307 -10.29 -20.93 31.87
N GLU A 308 -10.21 -21.49 30.68
CA GLU A 308 -10.41 -22.90 30.38
C GLU A 308 -9.08 -23.66 30.49
N TYR A 309 -8.46 -23.64 31.67
CA TYR A 309 -7.06 -24.07 31.91
C TYR A 309 -6.80 -25.54 31.56
N LYS A 310 -7.78 -26.42 31.70
CA LYS A 310 -7.65 -27.83 31.34
C LYS A 310 -7.45 -27.99 29.83
N LEU A 311 -8.24 -27.30 29.01
CA LEU A 311 -8.12 -27.31 27.54
C LEU A 311 -6.86 -26.60 27.08
N ALA A 312 -6.42 -25.55 27.80
CA ALA A 312 -5.16 -24.90 27.54
C ALA A 312 -3.99 -25.88 27.71
N LEU A 313 -3.95 -26.64 28.82
CA LEU A 313 -2.92 -27.62 29.06
C LEU A 313 -2.93 -28.78 28.04
N GLU A 314 -4.14 -29.27 27.69
CA GLU A 314 -4.29 -30.32 26.66
C GLU A 314 -3.76 -29.84 25.29
N SER A 315 -4.03 -28.58 24.93
CA SER A 315 -3.52 -27.99 23.69
C SER A 315 -2.00 -27.84 23.69
N CYS A 316 -1.41 -27.35 24.80
CA CYS A 316 0.04 -27.25 24.94
C CYS A 316 0.74 -28.61 24.92
N ASN A 317 0.09 -29.66 25.46
CA ASN A 317 0.68 -31.02 25.43
C ASN A 317 0.65 -31.67 24.05
N LYS A 318 -0.21 -31.15 23.12
CA LYS A 318 -0.26 -31.59 21.72
C LYS A 318 0.72 -30.81 20.83
N ALA A 319 1.22 -29.65 21.29
CA ALA A 319 2.24 -28.85 20.62
C ALA A 319 3.65 -29.51 20.77
#